data_ef68790053fdc9f825dbc18495e422c9
#
_entry.id   ef68790053fdc9f825dbc18495e422c9
#
_cell.length_a   1.000
_cell.length_b   1.000
_cell.length_c   1.000
_cell.angle_alpha   90.00
_cell.angle_beta   90.00
_cell.angle_gamma   90.00
#
_symmetry.space_group_name_H-M   'P 1'
#
loop_
_entity.id
_entity.type
_entity.pdbx_description
1 polymer ?
#
loop_
_entity_poly.entity_id
_entity_poly.type
_entity_poly.pdbx_seq_one_letter_code
_entity_poly.pdbx_strand_id
1 'polypeptide(L)'
;MDDDSFEKIFGNSDEDLRKKKALVQALSQLTSQQKHILYLRYIKGLSHKEVAEAMDMNVQSSMNLLSRSVSKLREILATHSIMCITFLQWMQIILK
;
A
#
# COMPACT_ATOMS: atom_id res chain seq x y z
N MET A 1 -4.09 11.41 2.33
CA MET A 1 -4.25 10.03 2.78
C MET A 1 -4.20 10.00 4.30
N ASP A 2 -5.13 9.33 4.88
CA ASP A 2 -5.39 9.39 6.30
C ASP A 2 -4.80 8.17 7.01
N ASP A 3 -4.03 8.40 8.08
CA ASP A 3 -3.46 7.31 8.87
C ASP A 3 -4.56 6.42 9.47
N ASP A 4 -5.72 7.00 9.76
CA ASP A 4 -6.86 6.24 10.31
C ASP A 4 -7.35 5.14 9.38
N SER A 5 -7.19 5.31 8.06
CA SER A 5 -7.58 4.28 7.09
C SER A 5 -6.76 3.01 7.25
N PHE A 6 -5.50 3.13 7.64
CA PHE A 6 -4.65 1.98 7.87
C PHE A 6 -4.88 1.35 9.25
N GLU A 7 -5.33 2.13 10.22
CA GLU A 7 -5.65 1.60 11.55
C GLU A 7 -6.78 0.58 11.51
N LYS A 8 -7.72 0.75 10.60
CA LYS A 8 -8.85 -0.18 10.46
C LYS A 8 -8.41 -1.56 9.97
N ILE A 9 -7.24 -1.66 9.35
CA ILE A 9 -6.71 -2.89 8.78
C ILE A 9 -5.95 -3.69 9.84
N PHE A 10 -5.32 -2.99 10.79
CA PHE A 10 -4.49 -3.61 11.83
C PHE A 10 -5.24 -3.65 13.15
N GLY A 11 -5.06 -4.74 13.90
CA GLY A 11 -5.59 -4.85 15.24
C GLY A 11 -4.79 -4.02 16.24
N ASN A 12 -5.06 -4.25 17.53
CA ASN A 12 -4.44 -3.49 18.61
C ASN A 12 -3.31 -4.23 19.32
N SER A 13 -2.85 -5.37 18.79
CA SER A 13 -1.73 -6.09 19.40
C SER A 13 -0.42 -5.33 19.17
N ASP A 14 0.58 -5.61 20.01
CA ASP A 14 1.89 -4.96 19.86
C ASP A 14 2.54 -5.27 18.52
N GLU A 15 2.34 -6.49 18.01
CA GLU A 15 2.85 -6.88 16.70
C GLU A 15 2.16 -6.10 15.58
N ASP A 16 0.84 -5.92 15.69
CA ASP A 16 0.08 -5.15 14.71
C ASP A 16 0.49 -3.68 14.72
N LEU A 17 0.77 -3.12 15.90
CA LEU A 17 1.24 -1.75 16.02
C LEU A 17 2.61 -1.56 15.38
N ARG A 18 3.50 -2.55 15.51
CA ARG A 18 4.82 -2.50 14.87
C ARG A 18 4.70 -2.55 13.35
N LYS A 19 3.83 -3.40 12.82
CA LYS A 19 3.55 -3.47 11.40
C LYS A 19 2.99 -2.15 10.88
N LYS A 20 2.08 -1.55 11.62
CA LYS A 20 1.50 -0.27 11.28
C LYS A 20 2.58 0.82 11.22
N LYS A 21 3.46 0.89 12.20
CA LYS A 21 4.55 1.86 12.23
C LYS A 21 5.47 1.69 11.03
N ALA A 22 5.85 0.44 10.72
CA ALA A 22 6.70 0.16 9.57
C ALA A 22 6.03 0.60 8.28
N LEU A 23 4.75 0.34 8.13
CA LEU A 23 3.99 0.75 6.96
C LEU A 23 3.93 2.28 6.82
N VAL A 24 3.61 2.97 7.91
CA VAL A 24 3.53 4.43 7.90
C VAL A 24 4.88 5.04 7.52
N GLN A 25 5.97 4.53 8.08
CA GLN A 25 7.32 4.99 7.75
C GLN A 25 7.67 4.73 6.29
N ALA A 26 7.32 3.54 5.79
CA ALA A 26 7.56 3.19 4.39
C ALA A 26 6.76 4.11 3.45
N LEU A 27 5.50 4.36 3.78
CA LEU A 27 4.65 5.24 2.98
C LEU A 27 5.17 6.67 2.94
N SER A 28 5.82 7.13 4.01
CA SER A 28 6.37 8.48 4.03
C SER A 28 7.49 8.69 3.01
N GLN A 29 8.09 7.61 2.53
CA GLN A 29 9.15 7.66 1.52
C GLN A 29 8.61 7.59 0.09
N LEU A 30 7.31 7.41 -0.07
CA LEU A 30 6.66 7.38 -1.38
C LEU A 30 6.18 8.78 -1.77
N THR A 31 6.05 9.00 -3.08
CA THR A 31 5.43 10.24 -3.56
C THR A 31 3.94 10.27 -3.21
N SER A 32 3.33 11.44 -3.24
CA SER A 32 1.90 11.59 -2.99
C SER A 32 1.07 10.74 -3.97
N GLN A 33 1.49 10.70 -5.23
CA GLN A 33 0.81 9.94 -6.26
C GLN A 33 0.91 8.43 -6.00
N GLN A 34 2.07 7.96 -5.59
CA GLN A 34 2.27 6.55 -5.23
C GLN A 34 1.43 6.14 -4.03
N LYS A 35 1.41 6.97 -3.00
CA LYS A 35 0.57 6.72 -1.82
C LYS A 35 -0.91 6.69 -2.20
N HIS A 36 -1.34 7.63 -3.04
CA HIS A 36 -2.74 7.75 -3.44
C HIS A 36 -3.21 6.52 -4.19
N ILE A 37 -2.42 6.02 -5.15
CA ILE A 37 -2.84 4.86 -5.93
C ILE A 37 -2.89 3.59 -5.06
N LEU A 38 -1.96 3.44 -4.12
CA LEU A 38 -2.01 2.33 -3.17
C LEU A 38 -3.24 2.40 -2.29
N TYR A 39 -3.59 3.58 -1.82
CA TYR A 39 -4.79 3.81 -1.02
C TYR A 39 -6.05 3.41 -1.79
N LEU A 40 -6.19 3.90 -3.01
CA LEU A 40 -7.36 3.61 -3.84
C LEU A 40 -7.51 2.12 -4.12
N ARG A 41 -6.41 1.45 -4.42
CA ARG A 41 -6.46 0.04 -4.79
C ARG A 41 -6.67 -0.88 -3.57
N TYR A 42 -5.95 -0.63 -2.47
CA TYR A 42 -5.92 -1.58 -1.34
C TYR A 42 -6.84 -1.19 -0.19
N ILE A 43 -7.03 0.07 0.07
CA ILE A 43 -7.90 0.52 1.16
C ILE A 43 -9.32 0.70 0.67
N LYS A 44 -9.51 1.39 -0.44
CA LYS A 44 -10.83 1.58 -1.04
C LYS A 44 -11.32 0.36 -1.81
N GLY A 45 -10.42 -0.53 -2.22
CA GLY A 45 -10.78 -1.74 -2.96
C GLY A 45 -11.29 -1.50 -4.37
N LEU A 46 -10.86 -0.41 -4.99
CA LEU A 46 -11.30 -0.07 -6.34
C LEU A 46 -10.67 -0.99 -7.39
N SER A 47 -11.40 -1.24 -8.47
CA SER A 47 -10.88 -1.96 -9.63
C SER A 47 -9.84 -1.12 -10.35
N HIS A 48 -9.06 -1.75 -11.23
CA HIS A 48 -8.05 -1.03 -12.01
C HIS A 48 -8.66 0.09 -12.83
N LYS A 49 -9.84 -0.15 -13.40
CA LYS A 49 -10.56 0.86 -14.16
C LYS A 49 -10.98 2.04 -13.28
N GLU A 50 -11.52 1.74 -12.10
CA GLU A 50 -11.95 2.77 -11.15
C GLU A 50 -10.76 3.58 -10.63
N VAL A 51 -9.62 2.90 -10.37
CA VAL A 51 -8.40 3.59 -9.95
C VAL A 51 -7.93 4.54 -11.05
N ALA A 52 -7.93 4.08 -12.31
CA ALA A 52 -7.53 4.92 -13.44
C ALA A 52 -8.42 6.15 -13.55
N GLU A 53 -9.72 5.98 -13.41
CA GLU A 53 -10.66 7.09 -13.44
C GLU A 53 -10.41 8.08 -12.31
N ALA A 54 -10.20 7.58 -11.09
CA ALA A 54 -9.95 8.42 -9.92
C ALA A 54 -8.64 9.19 -10.02
N MET A 55 -7.64 8.60 -10.68
CA MET A 55 -6.32 9.22 -10.87
C MET A 55 -6.24 10.06 -12.15
N ASP A 56 -7.31 10.10 -12.93
CA ASP A 56 -7.35 10.79 -14.23
C ASP A 56 -6.25 10.29 -15.17
N MET A 57 -6.14 8.97 -15.27
CA MET A 57 -5.13 8.28 -16.09
C MET A 57 -5.81 7.19 -16.92
N ASN A 58 -5.14 6.73 -17.98
CA ASN A 58 -5.61 5.52 -18.64
C ASN A 58 -5.25 4.28 -17.79
N VAL A 59 -5.92 3.16 -18.08
CA VAL A 59 -5.77 1.95 -17.26
C VAL A 59 -4.32 1.45 -17.27
N GLN A 60 -3.67 1.46 -18.43
CA GLN A 60 -2.29 0.96 -18.53
C GLN A 60 -1.33 1.80 -17.70
N SER A 61 -1.45 3.12 -17.77
CA SER A 61 -0.61 4.03 -16.98
C SER A 61 -0.84 3.84 -15.49
N SER A 62 -2.09 3.67 -15.07
CA SER A 62 -2.41 3.47 -13.66
C SER A 62 -1.85 2.13 -13.15
N MET A 63 -1.94 1.08 -13.96
CA MET A 63 -1.37 -0.22 -13.60
C MET A 63 0.15 -0.16 -13.49
N ASN A 64 0.82 0.58 -14.38
CA ASN A 64 2.26 0.78 -14.32
C ASN A 64 2.66 1.55 -13.06
N LEU A 65 1.91 2.60 -12.73
CA LEU A 65 2.15 3.36 -11.51
C LEU A 65 1.94 2.50 -10.27
N LEU A 66 0.88 1.70 -10.25
CA LEU A 66 0.61 0.79 -9.15
C LEU A 66 1.75 -0.22 -8.98
N SER A 67 2.21 -0.82 -10.06
CA SER A 67 3.31 -1.78 -10.04
C SER A 67 4.59 -1.16 -9.46
N ARG A 68 4.93 0.05 -9.90
CA ARG A 68 6.10 0.78 -9.38
C ARG A 68 5.94 1.10 -7.90
N SER A 69 4.73 1.50 -7.50
CA SER A 69 4.44 1.84 -6.11
C SER A 69 4.58 0.63 -5.20
N VAL A 70 4.05 -0.52 -5.63
CA VAL A 70 4.16 -1.78 -4.88
C VAL A 70 5.63 -2.21 -4.79
N SER A 71 6.36 -2.13 -5.90
CA SER A 71 7.78 -2.51 -5.93
C SER A 71 8.61 -1.61 -5.00
N LYS A 72 8.34 -0.32 -5.02
CA LYS A 72 9.03 0.62 -4.13
C LYS A 72 8.73 0.33 -2.67
N LEU A 73 7.47 0.06 -2.35
CA LEU A 73 7.07 -0.27 -1.00
C LEU A 73 7.75 -1.56 -0.52
N ARG A 74 7.80 -2.59 -1.37
CA ARG A 74 8.50 -3.83 -1.06
C ARG A 74 9.98 -3.59 -0.77
N GLU A 75 10.61 -2.76 -1.60
CA GLU A 75 12.03 -2.43 -1.46
C GLU A 75 12.30 -1.76 -0.12
N ILE A 76 11.46 -0.81 0.27
CA ILE A 76 11.59 -0.12 1.53
C ILE A 76 11.38 -1.08 2.70
N LEU A 77 10.34 -1.91 2.65
CA LEU A 77 10.01 -2.85 3.70
C LEU A 77 11.02 -3.98 3.81
N ALA A 78 11.72 -4.32 2.73
CA ALA A 78 12.75 -5.35 2.74
C ALA A 78 13.90 -5.04 3.70
N THR A 79 14.07 -3.78 4.06
CA THR A 79 15.09 -3.37 5.03
C THR A 79 14.66 -3.63 6.47
N HIS A 80 13.42 -4.04 6.71
CA HIS A 80 12.84 -4.19 8.06
C HIS A 80 12.63 -5.65 8.49
N SER A 81 13.40 -6.58 7.92
CA SER A 81 13.49 -8.00 8.33
C SER A 81 12.17 -8.78 8.25
N ILE A 82 11.86 -9.59 9.24
CA ILE A 82 10.75 -10.56 9.24
C ILE A 82 9.37 -9.91 9.04
N MET A 83 9.19 -8.69 9.49
CA MET A 83 7.92 -7.96 9.30
C MET A 83 7.60 -7.74 7.84
N CYS A 84 8.62 -7.64 7.00
CA CYS A 84 8.45 -7.48 5.56
C CYS A 84 7.76 -8.69 4.92
N ILE A 85 8.19 -9.90 5.30
CA ILE A 85 7.64 -11.13 4.73
C ILE A 85 6.15 -11.26 5.05
N THR A 86 5.78 -11.03 6.31
CA THR A 86 4.40 -11.08 6.75
C THR A 86 3.54 -10.04 6.01
N PHE A 87 4.07 -8.84 5.85
CA PHE A 87 3.38 -7.76 5.17
C PHE A 87 3.21 -8.05 3.69
N LEU A 88 4.23 -8.62 3.04
CA LEU A 88 4.15 -9.00 1.64
C LEU A 88 3.11 -10.09 1.41
N GLN A 89 3.01 -11.06 2.31
CA GLN A 89 1.99 -12.10 2.24
C GLN A 89 0.59 -11.49 2.37
N TRP A 90 0.43 -10.55 3.29
CA TRP A 90 -0.83 -9.85 3.47
C TRP A 90 -1.23 -9.07 2.21
N MET A 91 -0.28 -8.37 1.60
CA MET A 91 -0.54 -7.66 0.35
C MET A 91 -0.93 -8.59 -0.79
N GLN A 92 -0.32 -9.78 -0.86
CA GLN A 92 -0.67 -10.76 -1.87
C GLN A 92 -2.09 -11.28 -1.71
N ILE A 93 -2.56 -11.42 -0.48
CA ILE A 93 -3.94 -11.82 -0.20
C ILE A 93 -4.91 -10.74 -0.67
N ILE A 94 -4.60 -9.48 -0.44
CA ILE A 94 -5.43 -8.36 -0.88
C ILE A 94 -5.42 -8.21 -2.40
N LEU A 95 -4.28 -8.52 -3.04
CA LEU A 95 -4.11 -8.42 -4.49
C LEU A 95 -4.94 -9.44 -5.28
N LYS A 96 -5.41 -10.48 -4.62
CA LYS A 96 -6.32 -11.43 -5.25
C LYS A 96 -7.73 -10.79 -5.36
#